data_cf899d6c66dedf9ac1eb672df40faf51
#
_entry.id   cf899d6c66dedf9ac1eb672df40faf51
#
_cell.length_a   1.000
_cell.length_b   1.000
_cell.length_c   1.000
_cell.angle_alpha   90.00
_cell.angle_beta   90.00
_cell.angle_gamma   90.00
#
_symmetry.space_group_name_H-M   'P 1'
#
loop_
_entity.id
_entity.type
_entity.pdbx_description
1 polymer ?
#
loop_
_entity_poly.entity_id
_entity_poly.type
_entity_poly.pdbx_seq_one_letter_code
_entity_poly.pdbx_strand_id
1 'polypeptide(L)'
;MKILLHETKRSRWSLLIWTAVISFMLGITVLIYPEMAPQMNEMTDMFADMGSFTAAFGMDQLNFGEFMGYFAVECGNVLGLGGALFAGITGITALVKEERDRTAEFLLTHPVSRTEVVKGKLLSVLAQISVLNLVVMGVCTLGVVAIGEKAALTAAFFLLFLAYYLLQLEIACITFGISAFLKKGGVAVGLGVGFGFYFLNILSNLTEEAEVLKYITPFAYCEGSYIVENKALDIPYITVGGGLTAIALIAGFWYYRRKDIS
;
A
#
# COMPACT_ATOMS: atom_id res chain seq x y z
N MET A 1 14.91 -20.19 3.78
CA MET A 1 14.03 -20.17 4.97
C MET A 1 14.66 -19.47 6.18
N LYS A 2 15.94 -19.68 6.52
CA LYS A 2 16.60 -18.99 7.66
C LYS A 2 16.66 -17.47 7.54
N ILE A 3 16.98 -16.94 6.33
CA ILE A 3 17.03 -15.48 6.07
C ILE A 3 15.67 -14.83 6.26
N LEU A 4 14.62 -15.41 5.69
CA LEU A 4 13.24 -14.91 5.85
C LEU A 4 12.85 -14.78 7.33
N LEU A 5 13.05 -15.83 8.12
CA LEU A 5 12.73 -15.82 9.56
C LEU A 5 13.55 -14.78 10.33
N HIS A 6 14.83 -14.63 9.99
CA HIS A 6 15.70 -13.65 10.61
C HIS A 6 15.21 -12.22 10.31
N GLU A 7 14.94 -11.91 9.04
CA GLU A 7 14.47 -10.58 8.61
C GLU A 7 13.11 -10.24 9.23
N THR A 8 12.16 -11.16 9.22
CA THR A 8 10.84 -10.95 9.83
C THR A 8 10.96 -10.73 11.34
N LYS A 9 11.84 -11.47 12.03
CA LYS A 9 12.09 -11.27 13.47
C LYS A 9 12.73 -9.92 13.76
N ARG A 10 13.61 -9.44 12.89
CA ARG A 10 14.31 -8.14 13.03
C ARG A 10 13.36 -6.96 12.81
N SER A 11 12.40 -7.06 11.90
CA SER A 11 11.43 -6.00 11.57
C SER A 11 10.10 -6.11 12.32
N ARG A 12 9.96 -7.08 13.26
CA ARG A 12 8.70 -7.35 13.96
C ARG A 12 8.08 -6.14 14.66
N TRP A 13 8.89 -5.28 15.26
CA TRP A 13 8.40 -4.09 15.96
C TRP A 13 7.83 -3.05 14.99
N SER A 14 8.48 -2.84 13.84
CA SER A 14 7.96 -1.97 12.79
C SER A 14 6.63 -2.51 12.27
N LEU A 15 6.57 -3.81 11.95
CA LEU A 15 5.34 -4.47 11.51
C LEU A 15 4.21 -4.33 12.55
N LEU A 16 4.50 -4.61 13.83
CA LEU A 16 3.51 -4.51 14.90
C LEU A 16 2.96 -3.09 15.06
N ILE A 17 3.85 -2.08 15.07
CA ILE A 17 3.43 -0.68 15.22
C ILE A 17 2.56 -0.24 14.05
N TRP A 18 3.00 -0.47 12.80
CA TRP A 18 2.22 -0.09 11.63
C TRP A 18 0.88 -0.82 11.56
N THR A 19 0.88 -2.13 11.81
CA THR A 19 -0.36 -2.93 11.83
C THR A 19 -1.31 -2.45 12.93
N ALA A 20 -0.81 -2.17 14.14
CA ALA A 20 -1.63 -1.69 15.24
C ALA A 20 -2.23 -0.31 14.95
N VAL A 21 -1.43 0.63 14.41
CA VAL A 21 -1.90 1.99 14.10
C VAL A 21 -2.95 1.95 12.97
N ILE A 22 -2.69 1.26 11.87
CA ILE A 22 -3.62 1.18 10.74
C ILE A 22 -4.91 0.45 11.16
N SER A 23 -4.78 -0.68 11.89
CA SER A 23 -5.94 -1.42 12.39
C SER A 23 -6.76 -0.61 13.37
N PHE A 24 -6.12 0.15 14.27
CA PHE A 24 -6.81 1.02 15.22
C PHE A 24 -7.54 2.15 14.49
N MET A 25 -6.89 2.85 13.57
CA MET A 25 -7.51 3.95 12.83
C MET A 25 -8.72 3.46 12.02
N LEU A 26 -8.56 2.42 11.19
CA LEU A 26 -9.68 1.88 10.42
C LEU A 26 -10.73 1.21 11.29
N GLY A 27 -10.32 0.53 12.36
CA GLY A 27 -11.26 -0.09 13.30
C GLY A 27 -12.15 0.92 13.98
N ILE A 28 -11.59 2.04 14.45
CA ILE A 28 -12.38 3.13 15.08
C ILE A 28 -13.28 3.82 14.06
N THR A 29 -12.82 4.04 12.83
CA THR A 29 -13.62 4.57 11.72
C THR A 29 -14.86 3.71 11.48
N VAL A 30 -14.71 2.38 11.40
CA VAL A 30 -15.84 1.46 11.25
C VAL A 30 -16.80 1.55 12.44
N LEU A 31 -16.28 1.57 13.68
CA LEU A 31 -17.12 1.58 14.90
C LEU A 31 -17.91 2.88 15.08
N ILE A 32 -17.37 4.01 14.61
CA ILE A 32 -18.03 5.33 14.74
C ILE A 32 -19.09 5.54 13.65
N TYR A 33 -19.03 4.79 12.54
CA TYR A 33 -19.92 4.99 11.39
C TYR A 33 -21.40 5.16 11.76
N PRO A 34 -22.05 4.33 12.63
CA PRO A 34 -23.47 4.47 12.94
C PRO A 34 -23.84 5.84 13.53
N GLU A 35 -22.92 6.47 14.25
CA GLU A 35 -23.12 7.80 14.82
C GLU A 35 -22.88 8.92 13.81
N MET A 36 -21.99 8.67 12.84
CA MET A 36 -21.63 9.63 11.80
C MET A 36 -22.57 9.61 10.58
N ALA A 37 -23.20 8.49 10.29
CA ALA A 37 -24.02 8.29 9.08
C ALA A 37 -25.11 9.37 8.87
N PRO A 38 -25.88 9.82 9.90
CA PRO A 38 -26.88 10.88 9.71
C PRO A 38 -26.27 12.21 9.25
N GLN A 39 -25.09 12.56 9.80
CA GLN A 39 -24.38 13.79 9.46
C GLN A 39 -23.71 13.69 8.08
N MET A 40 -23.22 12.51 7.71
CA MET A 40 -22.60 12.25 6.40
C MET A 40 -23.62 12.36 5.25
N ASN A 41 -24.89 12.02 5.48
CA ASN A 41 -25.94 12.21 4.49
C ASN A 41 -26.12 13.71 4.14
N GLU A 42 -26.10 14.59 5.16
CA GLU A 42 -26.20 16.05 4.93
C GLU A 42 -24.94 16.61 4.25
N MET A 43 -23.78 16.01 4.50
CA MET A 43 -22.52 16.43 3.90
C MET A 43 -22.34 15.94 2.45
N THR A 44 -23.05 14.90 2.00
CA THR A 44 -22.93 14.35 0.64
C THR A 44 -23.21 15.43 -0.42
N ASP A 45 -24.28 16.19 -0.25
CA ASP A 45 -24.63 17.28 -1.17
C ASP A 45 -23.58 18.40 -1.13
N MET A 46 -23.03 18.70 0.03
CA MET A 46 -22.00 19.73 0.18
C MET A 46 -20.68 19.28 -0.48
N PHE A 47 -20.32 18.01 -0.40
CA PHE A 47 -19.13 17.47 -1.08
C PHE A 47 -19.32 17.44 -2.61
N ALA A 48 -20.52 17.14 -3.09
CA ALA A 48 -20.82 17.20 -4.52
C ALA A 48 -20.63 18.62 -5.09
N ASP A 49 -20.94 19.67 -4.31
CA ASP A 49 -20.79 21.06 -4.71
C ASP A 49 -19.32 21.56 -4.68
N MET A 50 -18.41 20.83 -4.00
CA MET A 50 -16.99 21.21 -3.93
C MET A 50 -16.19 20.91 -5.23
N GLY A 51 -16.80 20.24 -6.21
CA GLY A 51 -16.29 20.08 -7.57
C GLY A 51 -14.89 19.46 -7.63
N SER A 52 -13.91 20.19 -8.20
CA SER A 52 -12.55 19.67 -8.44
C SER A 52 -11.82 19.20 -7.18
N PHE A 53 -12.17 19.72 -5.99
CA PHE A 53 -11.53 19.28 -4.76
C PHE A 53 -11.94 17.85 -4.41
N THR A 54 -13.22 17.53 -4.44
CA THR A 54 -13.71 16.17 -4.15
C THR A 54 -13.32 15.18 -5.23
N ALA A 55 -13.33 15.62 -6.51
CA ALA A 55 -12.86 14.81 -7.63
C ALA A 55 -11.38 14.42 -7.49
N ALA A 56 -10.52 15.33 -7.01
CA ALA A 56 -9.10 15.06 -6.80
C ALA A 56 -8.84 13.86 -5.85
N PHE A 57 -9.76 13.63 -4.91
CA PHE A 57 -9.69 12.53 -3.95
C PHE A 57 -10.62 11.35 -4.29
N GLY A 58 -11.26 11.37 -5.47
CA GLY A 58 -12.22 10.33 -5.91
C GLY A 58 -13.46 10.24 -5.02
N MET A 59 -13.88 11.36 -4.43
CA MET A 59 -14.97 11.44 -3.47
C MET A 59 -16.30 11.92 -4.08
N ASP A 60 -16.26 12.48 -5.28
CA ASP A 60 -17.37 13.12 -5.96
C ASP A 60 -18.50 12.17 -6.38
N GLN A 61 -18.18 10.88 -6.52
CA GLN A 61 -19.14 9.85 -6.96
C GLN A 61 -19.54 8.89 -5.80
N LEU A 62 -19.12 9.18 -4.57
CA LEU A 62 -19.40 8.32 -3.41
C LEU A 62 -20.53 8.90 -2.55
N ASN A 63 -21.48 8.04 -2.20
CA ASN A 63 -22.50 8.38 -1.21
C ASN A 63 -21.95 8.12 0.20
N PHE A 64 -21.59 9.20 0.90
CA PHE A 64 -21.04 9.13 2.27
C PHE A 64 -22.05 8.68 3.32
N GLY A 65 -23.35 8.77 3.04
CA GLY A 65 -24.41 8.25 3.89
C GLY A 65 -24.51 6.74 3.89
N GLU A 66 -23.95 6.08 2.86
CA GLU A 66 -23.84 4.63 2.80
C GLU A 66 -22.51 4.16 3.35
N PHE A 67 -22.53 3.04 4.11
CA PHE A 67 -21.30 2.48 4.71
C PHE A 67 -20.16 2.30 3.69
N MET A 68 -20.46 1.76 2.52
CA MET A 68 -19.43 1.47 1.51
C MET A 68 -18.80 2.73 0.92
N GLY A 69 -19.57 3.80 0.72
CA GLY A 69 -19.02 5.09 0.27
C GLY A 69 -18.09 5.71 1.31
N TYR A 70 -18.54 5.80 2.56
CA TYR A 70 -17.74 6.26 3.68
C TYR A 70 -16.48 5.42 3.89
N PHE A 71 -16.64 4.08 3.94
CA PHE A 71 -15.54 3.15 4.16
C PHE A 71 -14.50 3.19 3.04
N ALA A 72 -14.90 3.34 1.78
CA ALA A 72 -14.00 3.38 0.65
C ALA A 72 -13.02 4.57 0.75
N VAL A 73 -13.52 5.76 1.14
CA VAL A 73 -12.69 6.95 1.35
C VAL A 73 -11.71 6.75 2.50
N GLU A 74 -12.20 6.30 3.64
CA GLU A 74 -11.36 6.09 4.83
C GLU A 74 -10.33 4.98 4.61
N CYS A 75 -10.71 3.91 3.91
CA CYS A 75 -9.79 2.86 3.52
C CYS A 75 -8.67 3.39 2.61
N GLY A 76 -9.00 4.27 1.67
CA GLY A 76 -8.03 4.95 0.81
C GLY A 76 -7.05 5.81 1.58
N ASN A 77 -7.54 6.61 2.51
CA ASN A 77 -6.71 7.51 3.32
C ASN A 77 -5.82 6.73 4.29
N VAL A 78 -6.35 5.76 5.01
CA VAL A 78 -5.63 5.07 6.08
C VAL A 78 -4.83 3.87 5.56
N LEU A 79 -5.49 2.90 4.89
CA LEU A 79 -4.81 1.71 4.39
C LEU A 79 -4.07 1.98 3.07
N GLY A 80 -4.65 2.80 2.19
CA GLY A 80 -4.02 3.18 0.93
C GLY A 80 -2.74 3.96 1.18
N LEU A 81 -2.83 5.15 1.77
CA LEU A 81 -1.64 5.99 2.00
C LEU A 81 -0.74 5.38 3.10
N GLY A 82 -1.28 5.04 4.27
CA GLY A 82 -0.49 4.48 5.37
C GLY A 82 0.20 3.17 4.99
N GLY A 83 -0.51 2.27 4.30
CA GLY A 83 0.06 1.04 3.77
C GLY A 83 1.11 1.25 2.68
N ALA A 84 0.92 2.23 1.80
CA ALA A 84 1.91 2.64 0.79
C ALA A 84 3.22 3.12 1.43
N LEU A 85 3.14 3.93 2.49
CA LEU A 85 4.30 4.41 3.23
C LEU A 85 5.02 3.25 3.94
N PHE A 86 4.29 2.35 4.59
CA PHE A 86 4.87 1.15 5.18
C PHE A 86 5.56 0.27 4.13
N ALA A 87 4.91 0.04 3.00
CA ALA A 87 5.44 -0.75 1.89
C ALA A 87 6.72 -0.12 1.31
N GLY A 88 6.69 1.21 1.09
CA GLY A 88 7.84 1.98 0.62
C GLY A 88 9.04 1.88 1.56
N ILE A 89 8.84 2.08 2.87
CA ILE A 89 9.91 1.96 3.87
C ILE A 89 10.45 0.54 3.94
N THR A 90 9.56 -0.46 3.98
CA THR A 90 9.95 -1.86 4.13
C THR A 90 10.71 -2.36 2.92
N GLY A 91 10.27 -2.01 1.70
CA GLY A 91 10.96 -2.37 0.46
C GLY A 91 12.33 -1.70 0.33
N ILE A 92 12.39 -0.37 0.52
CA ILE A 92 13.63 0.39 0.31
C ILE A 92 14.72 0.03 1.33
N THR A 93 14.35 -0.32 2.54
CA THR A 93 15.33 -0.65 3.59
C THR A 93 15.84 -2.10 3.50
N ALA A 94 15.22 -2.95 2.70
CA ALA A 94 15.50 -4.38 2.68
C ALA A 94 16.93 -4.74 2.29
N LEU A 95 17.51 -4.10 1.26
CA LEU A 95 18.88 -4.37 0.80
C LEU A 95 19.92 -3.37 1.33
N VAL A 96 19.51 -2.13 1.63
CA VAL A 96 20.42 -1.07 2.10
C VAL A 96 20.89 -1.31 3.53
N LYS A 97 20.11 -2.05 4.31
CA LYS A 97 20.31 -2.20 5.76
C LYS A 97 21.66 -2.81 6.12
N GLU A 98 22.12 -3.84 5.40
CA GLU A 98 23.40 -4.50 5.67
C GLU A 98 24.60 -3.60 5.35
N GLU A 99 24.53 -2.84 4.24
CA GLU A 99 25.57 -1.89 3.89
C GLU A 99 25.64 -0.73 4.90
N ARG A 100 24.46 -0.24 5.31
CA ARG A 100 24.37 0.81 6.34
C ARG A 100 24.92 0.36 7.68
N ASP A 101 24.59 -0.86 8.11
CA ASP A 101 24.97 -1.41 9.42
C ASP A 101 26.36 -2.09 9.37
N ARG A 102 27.06 -2.05 8.21
CA ARG A 102 28.38 -2.68 7.96
C ARG A 102 28.41 -4.16 8.27
N THR A 103 27.30 -4.86 8.06
CA THR A 103 27.16 -6.31 8.30
C THR A 103 27.17 -7.12 7.01
N ALA A 104 27.32 -6.46 5.87
CA ALA A 104 27.30 -7.09 4.55
C ALA A 104 28.43 -8.11 4.36
N GLU A 105 29.65 -7.77 4.80
CA GLU A 105 30.79 -8.70 4.74
C GLU A 105 30.54 -9.95 5.59
N PHE A 106 30.02 -9.78 6.82
CA PHE A 106 29.69 -10.89 7.70
C PHE A 106 28.61 -11.81 7.11
N LEU A 107 27.61 -11.24 6.44
CA LEU A 107 26.57 -12.02 5.78
C LEU A 107 27.15 -12.88 4.64
N LEU A 108 28.13 -12.36 3.91
CA LEU A 108 28.76 -13.03 2.77
C LEU A 108 29.84 -14.05 3.17
N THR A 109 30.31 -14.08 4.43
CA THR A 109 31.18 -15.15 4.94
C THR A 109 30.43 -16.47 5.17
N HIS A 110 29.08 -16.42 5.22
CA HIS A 110 28.28 -17.64 5.27
C HIS A 110 28.13 -18.25 3.87
N PRO A 111 27.98 -19.58 3.75
CA PRO A 111 27.83 -20.27 2.45
C PRO A 111 26.42 -20.04 1.85
N VAL A 112 26.08 -18.78 1.58
CA VAL A 112 24.78 -18.35 1.05
C VAL A 112 25.02 -17.55 -0.23
N SER A 113 24.33 -17.91 -1.32
CA SER A 113 24.43 -17.15 -2.56
C SER A 113 23.76 -15.79 -2.45
N ARG A 114 24.30 -14.78 -3.17
CA ARG A 114 23.65 -13.43 -3.24
C ARG A 114 22.19 -13.52 -3.69
N THR A 115 21.87 -14.44 -4.59
CA THR A 115 20.51 -14.69 -5.07
C THR A 115 19.59 -15.19 -3.95
N GLU A 116 20.06 -16.07 -3.07
CA GLU A 116 19.28 -16.56 -1.93
C GLU A 116 19.03 -15.44 -0.90
N VAL A 117 20.02 -14.56 -0.69
CA VAL A 117 19.86 -13.40 0.19
C VAL A 117 18.75 -12.49 -0.36
N VAL A 118 18.82 -12.09 -1.64
CA VAL A 118 17.83 -11.20 -2.25
C VAL A 118 16.42 -11.83 -2.24
N LYS A 119 16.30 -13.12 -2.61
CA LYS A 119 15.02 -13.84 -2.55
C LYS A 119 14.45 -13.92 -1.14
N GLY A 120 15.28 -14.24 -0.16
CA GLY A 120 14.84 -14.35 1.25
C GLY A 120 14.35 -13.02 1.81
N LYS A 121 15.00 -11.90 1.43
CA LYS A 121 14.61 -10.55 1.83
C LYS A 121 13.32 -10.12 1.13
N LEU A 122 13.20 -10.33 -0.17
CA LEU A 122 11.97 -10.04 -0.91
C LEU A 122 10.77 -10.79 -0.31
N LEU A 123 10.92 -12.09 -0.06
CA LEU A 123 9.88 -12.89 0.58
C LEU A 123 9.51 -12.37 1.98
N SER A 124 10.49 -11.86 2.75
CA SER A 124 10.20 -11.24 4.05
C SER A 124 9.39 -9.96 3.91
N VAL A 125 9.69 -9.12 2.90
CA VAL A 125 8.92 -7.90 2.62
C VAL A 125 7.47 -8.26 2.24
N LEU A 126 7.29 -9.17 1.30
CA LEU A 126 5.96 -9.62 0.88
C LEU A 126 5.15 -10.23 2.04
N ALA A 127 5.79 -11.06 2.88
CA ALA A 127 5.15 -11.65 4.05
C ALA A 127 4.68 -10.59 5.06
N GLN A 128 5.48 -9.55 5.31
CA GLN A 128 5.11 -8.47 6.23
C GLN A 128 3.88 -7.69 5.72
N ILE A 129 3.84 -7.38 4.43
CA ILE A 129 2.69 -6.71 3.81
C ILE A 129 1.44 -7.60 3.89
N SER A 130 1.59 -8.90 3.61
CA SER A 130 0.47 -9.85 3.70
C SER A 130 -0.09 -9.95 5.11
N VAL A 131 0.78 -10.03 6.13
CA VAL A 131 0.35 -10.09 7.55
C VAL A 131 -0.39 -8.81 7.93
N LEU A 132 0.14 -7.63 7.59
CA LEU A 132 -0.53 -6.36 7.86
C LEU A 132 -1.94 -6.34 7.26
N ASN A 133 -2.07 -6.63 5.98
CA ASN A 133 -3.36 -6.56 5.28
C ASN A 133 -4.37 -7.58 5.83
N LEU A 134 -3.94 -8.81 6.14
CA LEU A 134 -4.82 -9.83 6.73
C LEU A 134 -5.34 -9.42 8.11
N VAL A 135 -4.48 -8.83 8.95
CA VAL A 135 -4.90 -8.36 10.28
C VAL A 135 -5.85 -7.19 10.16
N VAL A 136 -5.53 -6.17 9.34
CA VAL A 136 -6.40 -5.00 9.14
C VAL A 136 -7.76 -5.42 8.58
N MET A 137 -7.78 -6.26 7.56
CA MET A 137 -9.02 -6.80 6.98
C MET A 137 -9.84 -7.56 8.04
N GLY A 138 -9.19 -8.37 8.87
CA GLY A 138 -9.86 -9.09 9.97
C GLY A 138 -10.48 -8.16 10.99
N VAL A 139 -9.76 -7.11 11.42
CA VAL A 139 -10.26 -6.10 12.37
C VAL A 139 -11.47 -5.35 11.79
N CYS A 140 -11.38 -4.89 10.53
CA CYS A 140 -12.50 -4.19 9.88
C CYS A 140 -13.70 -5.11 9.70
N THR A 141 -13.51 -6.36 9.27
CA THR A 141 -14.60 -7.33 9.13
C THR A 141 -15.31 -7.58 10.47
N LEU A 142 -14.55 -7.75 11.56
CA LEU A 142 -15.12 -7.89 12.91
C LEU A 142 -15.86 -6.64 13.35
N GLY A 143 -15.32 -5.45 13.04
CA GLY A 143 -15.97 -4.16 13.31
C GLY A 143 -17.32 -4.04 12.60
N VAL A 144 -17.37 -4.35 11.30
CA VAL A 144 -18.61 -4.33 10.49
C VAL A 144 -19.67 -5.28 11.06
N VAL A 145 -19.25 -6.47 11.49
CA VAL A 145 -20.16 -7.41 12.14
C VAL A 145 -20.66 -6.87 13.49
N ALA A 146 -19.80 -6.21 14.25
CA ALA A 146 -20.13 -5.67 15.58
C ALA A 146 -21.14 -4.52 15.52
N ILE A 147 -21.07 -3.66 14.50
CA ILE A 147 -22.05 -2.55 14.31
C ILE A 147 -23.35 -3.00 13.63
N GLY A 148 -23.45 -4.27 13.22
CA GLY A 148 -24.66 -4.83 12.59
C GLY A 148 -24.75 -4.65 11.08
N GLU A 149 -23.79 -3.99 10.43
CA GLU A 149 -23.76 -3.69 8.99
C GLU A 149 -23.29 -4.88 8.12
N LYS A 150 -23.75 -6.10 8.45
CA LYS A 150 -23.33 -7.32 7.75
C LYS A 150 -23.61 -7.31 6.24
N ALA A 151 -24.61 -6.55 5.80
CA ALA A 151 -24.93 -6.37 4.39
C ALA A 151 -23.81 -5.63 3.62
N ALA A 152 -22.95 -4.88 4.31
CA ALA A 152 -21.80 -4.19 3.72
C ALA A 152 -20.63 -5.12 3.38
N LEU A 153 -20.61 -6.36 3.89
CA LEU A 153 -19.59 -7.38 3.56
C LEU A 153 -19.81 -7.94 2.14
N THR A 154 -19.77 -7.06 1.17
CA THR A 154 -19.97 -7.35 -0.26
C THR A 154 -18.65 -7.65 -0.97
N ALA A 155 -18.72 -8.02 -2.25
CA ALA A 155 -17.53 -8.16 -3.08
C ALA A 155 -16.70 -6.88 -3.13
N ALA A 156 -17.34 -5.69 -3.17
CA ALA A 156 -16.65 -4.40 -3.17
C ALA A 156 -15.81 -4.19 -1.90
N PHE A 157 -16.30 -4.59 -0.73
CA PHE A 157 -15.54 -4.52 0.53
C PHE A 157 -14.21 -5.29 0.45
N PHE A 158 -14.25 -6.53 -0.02
CA PHE A 158 -13.05 -7.36 -0.15
C PHE A 158 -12.15 -6.92 -1.31
N LEU A 159 -12.74 -6.38 -2.38
CA LEU A 159 -11.98 -5.82 -3.51
C LEU A 159 -11.19 -4.58 -3.12
N LEU A 160 -11.70 -3.72 -2.22
CA LEU A 160 -10.93 -2.60 -1.67
C LEU A 160 -9.66 -3.10 -0.96
N PHE A 161 -9.77 -4.11 -0.09
CA PHE A 161 -8.58 -4.70 0.54
C PHE A 161 -7.63 -5.32 -0.46
N LEU A 162 -8.15 -6.01 -1.47
CA LEU A 162 -7.32 -6.59 -2.54
C LEU A 162 -6.59 -5.50 -3.34
N ALA A 163 -7.27 -4.42 -3.70
CA ALA A 163 -6.67 -3.28 -4.41
C ALA A 163 -5.50 -2.69 -3.63
N TYR A 164 -5.72 -2.33 -2.36
CA TYR A 164 -4.67 -1.76 -1.52
C TYR A 164 -3.56 -2.75 -1.17
N TYR A 165 -3.86 -4.03 -1.08
CA TYR A 165 -2.84 -5.07 -0.96
C TYR A 165 -1.93 -5.12 -2.20
N LEU A 166 -2.51 -5.11 -3.41
CA LEU A 166 -1.76 -5.09 -4.67
C LEU A 166 -0.92 -3.82 -4.79
N LEU A 167 -1.49 -2.65 -4.49
CA LEU A 167 -0.77 -1.37 -4.42
C LEU A 167 0.46 -1.45 -3.51
N GLN A 168 0.30 -1.98 -2.31
CA GLN A 168 1.39 -2.11 -1.35
C GLN A 168 2.47 -3.08 -1.84
N LEU A 169 2.08 -4.20 -2.45
CA LEU A 169 3.03 -5.13 -3.06
C LEU A 169 3.83 -4.46 -4.19
N GLU A 170 3.16 -3.69 -5.03
CA GLU A 170 3.78 -2.95 -6.15
C GLU A 170 4.80 -1.94 -5.63
N ILE A 171 4.39 -1.05 -4.72
CA ILE A 171 5.29 -0.04 -4.13
C ILE A 171 6.47 -0.69 -3.43
N ALA A 172 6.24 -1.76 -2.66
CA ALA A 172 7.31 -2.48 -1.98
C ALA A 172 8.31 -3.11 -2.96
N CYS A 173 7.83 -3.71 -4.05
CA CYS A 173 8.70 -4.32 -5.05
C CYS A 173 9.50 -3.27 -5.83
N ILE A 174 8.88 -2.14 -6.19
CA ILE A 174 9.56 -1.01 -6.85
C ILE A 174 10.65 -0.47 -5.92
N THR A 175 10.33 -0.16 -4.68
CA THR A 175 11.28 0.37 -3.70
C THR A 175 12.34 -0.65 -3.32
N PHE A 176 12.02 -1.95 -3.28
CA PHE A 176 12.99 -3.03 -3.13
C PHE A 176 13.98 -3.05 -4.29
N GLY A 177 13.51 -2.91 -5.54
CA GLY A 177 14.38 -2.78 -6.72
C GLY A 177 15.31 -1.58 -6.61
N ILE A 178 14.79 -0.42 -6.24
CA ILE A 178 15.56 0.83 -6.04
C ILE A 178 16.60 0.64 -4.92
N SER A 179 16.29 -0.11 -3.86
CA SER A 179 17.18 -0.31 -2.71
C SER A 179 18.53 -0.93 -3.09
N ALA A 180 18.58 -1.71 -4.17
CA ALA A 180 19.83 -2.30 -4.67
C ALA A 180 20.88 -1.25 -5.10
N PHE A 181 20.41 -0.09 -5.57
CA PHE A 181 21.26 1.00 -6.06
C PHE A 181 21.72 1.97 -4.96
N LEU A 182 21.10 1.92 -3.79
CA LEU A 182 21.42 2.82 -2.68
C LEU A 182 22.54 2.23 -1.81
N LYS A 183 23.40 3.11 -1.29
CA LYS A 183 24.45 2.76 -0.31
C LYS A 183 24.10 3.18 1.11
N LYS A 184 23.35 4.27 1.26
CA LYS A 184 22.97 4.86 2.57
C LYS A 184 21.58 5.47 2.50
N GLY A 185 20.95 5.68 3.65
CA GLY A 185 19.61 6.27 3.72
C GLY A 185 18.52 5.24 3.44
N GLY A 186 17.54 5.61 2.67
CA GLY A 186 16.46 4.75 2.18
C GLY A 186 15.08 5.17 2.70
N VAL A 187 14.90 5.45 3.99
CA VAL A 187 13.58 5.77 4.55
C VAL A 187 12.94 6.97 3.84
N ALA A 188 13.68 8.07 3.66
CA ALA A 188 13.19 9.25 2.96
C ALA A 188 12.82 8.95 1.50
N VAL A 189 13.59 8.09 0.80
CA VAL A 189 13.29 7.67 -0.57
C VAL A 189 12.04 6.80 -0.59
N GLY A 190 11.88 5.86 0.34
CA GLY A 190 10.68 5.03 0.44
C GLY A 190 9.41 5.85 0.70
N LEU A 191 9.48 6.81 1.61
CA LEU A 191 8.40 7.77 1.86
C LEU A 191 8.12 8.63 0.61
N GLY A 192 9.18 9.14 -0.04
CA GLY A 192 9.07 9.94 -1.24
C GLY A 192 8.39 9.21 -2.40
N VAL A 193 8.65 7.91 -2.57
CA VAL A 193 7.97 7.10 -3.58
C VAL A 193 6.49 6.92 -3.22
N GLY A 194 6.16 6.58 -1.97
CA GLY A 194 4.78 6.42 -1.52
C GLY A 194 3.96 7.70 -1.68
N PHE A 195 4.47 8.82 -1.15
CA PHE A 195 3.82 10.13 -1.32
C PHE A 195 3.80 10.57 -2.79
N GLY A 196 4.87 10.33 -3.54
CA GLY A 196 4.95 10.70 -4.96
C GLY A 196 3.84 10.06 -5.77
N PHE A 197 3.62 8.76 -5.64
CA PHE A 197 2.53 8.06 -6.30
C PHE A 197 1.14 8.55 -5.84
N TYR A 198 0.98 8.83 -4.56
CA TYR A 198 -0.27 9.41 -4.04
C TYR A 198 -0.56 10.80 -4.64
N PHE A 199 0.44 11.68 -4.68
CA PHE A 199 0.28 12.99 -5.32
C PHE A 199 0.06 12.91 -6.83
N LEU A 200 0.71 11.96 -7.53
CA LEU A 200 0.44 11.71 -8.94
C LEU A 200 -1.02 11.30 -9.17
N ASN A 201 -1.59 10.50 -8.26
CA ASN A 201 -3.00 10.14 -8.35
C ASN A 201 -3.93 11.34 -8.15
N ILE A 202 -3.66 12.18 -7.14
CA ILE A 202 -4.43 13.43 -6.95
C ILE A 202 -4.38 14.31 -8.22
N LEU A 203 -3.19 14.49 -8.79
CA LEU A 203 -3.01 15.27 -10.00
C LEU A 203 -3.76 14.66 -11.20
N SER A 204 -3.74 13.34 -11.33
CA SER A 204 -4.41 12.63 -12.42
C SER A 204 -5.95 12.78 -12.40
N ASN A 205 -6.51 13.08 -11.24
CA ASN A 205 -7.95 13.27 -11.06
C ASN A 205 -8.39 14.74 -11.20
N LEU A 206 -7.45 15.69 -11.32
CA LEU A 206 -7.78 17.12 -11.39
C LEU A 206 -8.14 17.60 -12.79
N THR A 207 -7.52 17.04 -13.82
CA THR A 207 -7.73 17.46 -15.21
C THR A 207 -7.67 16.28 -16.18
N GLU A 208 -8.40 16.37 -17.30
CA GLU A 208 -8.39 15.34 -18.35
C GLU A 208 -6.99 15.15 -18.95
N GLU A 209 -6.20 16.23 -19.10
CA GLU A 209 -4.84 16.14 -19.63
C GLU A 209 -3.89 15.36 -18.70
N ALA A 210 -4.17 15.37 -17.40
CA ALA A 210 -3.36 14.65 -16.41
C ALA A 210 -3.76 13.17 -16.25
N GLU A 211 -4.83 12.72 -16.89
CA GLU A 211 -5.33 11.34 -16.77
C GLU A 211 -4.27 10.30 -17.18
N VAL A 212 -3.36 10.65 -18.08
CA VAL A 212 -2.24 9.78 -18.47
C VAL A 212 -1.37 9.35 -17.27
N LEU A 213 -1.34 10.13 -16.18
CA LEU A 213 -0.61 9.82 -14.95
C LEU A 213 -1.20 8.60 -14.22
N LYS A 214 -2.46 8.24 -14.45
CA LYS A 214 -3.10 7.04 -13.92
C LYS A 214 -2.35 5.76 -14.31
N TYR A 215 -1.68 5.75 -15.46
CA TYR A 215 -0.87 4.61 -15.89
C TYR A 215 0.45 4.46 -15.13
N ILE A 216 0.88 5.49 -14.40
CA ILE A 216 2.15 5.48 -13.67
C ILE A 216 1.93 5.18 -12.19
N THR A 217 0.79 5.59 -11.64
CA THR A 217 0.51 5.45 -10.20
C THR A 217 -0.32 4.21 -9.90
N PRO A 218 0.11 3.37 -8.93
CA PRO A 218 -0.69 2.21 -8.51
C PRO A 218 -1.97 2.61 -7.76
N PHE A 219 -2.15 3.86 -7.39
CA PHE A 219 -3.39 4.33 -6.77
C PHE A 219 -4.56 4.38 -7.74
N ALA A 220 -4.33 4.44 -9.05
CA ALA A 220 -5.38 4.56 -10.07
C ALA A 220 -6.39 3.37 -10.03
N TYR A 221 -5.92 2.14 -9.84
CA TYR A 221 -6.82 0.98 -9.73
C TYR A 221 -7.41 0.78 -8.32
N CYS A 222 -7.05 1.65 -7.38
CA CYS A 222 -7.56 1.65 -6.01
C CYS A 222 -8.68 2.68 -5.81
N GLU A 223 -9.19 3.29 -6.89
CA GLU A 223 -10.24 4.29 -6.82
C GLU A 223 -11.51 3.70 -6.22
N GLY A 224 -11.89 4.22 -5.03
CA GLY A 224 -12.96 3.66 -4.22
C GLY A 224 -14.32 3.74 -4.92
N SER A 225 -14.61 4.84 -5.62
CA SER A 225 -15.84 5.03 -6.40
C SER A 225 -15.99 3.95 -7.47
N TYR A 226 -14.95 3.74 -8.28
CA TYR A 226 -14.96 2.71 -9.32
C TYR A 226 -15.20 1.31 -8.75
N ILE A 227 -14.51 0.96 -7.63
CA ILE A 227 -14.62 -0.37 -7.01
C ILE A 227 -16.01 -0.60 -6.43
N VAL A 228 -16.59 0.42 -5.78
CA VAL A 228 -17.92 0.31 -5.16
C VAL A 228 -19.02 0.17 -6.21
N GLU A 229 -18.95 0.96 -7.29
CA GLU A 229 -19.93 0.96 -8.36
C GLU A 229 -19.82 -0.28 -9.24
N ASN A 230 -18.64 -0.58 -9.76
CA ASN A 230 -18.42 -1.64 -10.75
C ASN A 230 -18.20 -3.03 -10.13
N LYS A 231 -17.90 -3.11 -8.83
CA LYS A 231 -17.52 -4.35 -8.13
C LYS A 231 -16.39 -5.10 -8.84
N ALA A 232 -15.46 -4.35 -9.40
CA ALA A 232 -14.31 -4.83 -10.18
C ALA A 232 -13.09 -3.94 -9.94
N LEU A 233 -11.91 -4.45 -10.29
CA LEU A 233 -10.68 -3.68 -10.36
C LEU A 233 -10.38 -3.30 -11.81
N ASP A 234 -9.75 -2.15 -12.00
CA ASP A 234 -9.33 -1.70 -13.33
C ASP A 234 -8.05 -2.42 -13.78
N ILE A 235 -8.23 -3.47 -14.59
CA ILE A 235 -7.18 -4.38 -15.04
C ILE A 235 -6.08 -3.69 -15.87
N PRO A 236 -6.35 -2.78 -16.81
CA PRO A 236 -5.35 -2.00 -17.53
C PRO A 236 -4.28 -1.38 -16.62
N TYR A 237 -4.67 -0.68 -15.57
CA TYR A 237 -3.71 -0.04 -14.67
C TYR A 237 -2.89 -1.07 -13.86
N ILE A 238 -3.52 -2.16 -13.40
CA ILE A 238 -2.83 -3.26 -12.71
C ILE A 238 -1.77 -3.89 -13.62
N THR A 239 -2.08 -4.09 -14.90
CA THR A 239 -1.12 -4.73 -15.83
C THR A 239 0.09 -3.84 -16.10
N VAL A 240 -0.10 -2.53 -16.24
CA VAL A 240 1.00 -1.57 -16.41
C VAL A 240 1.85 -1.50 -15.14
N GLY A 241 1.22 -1.37 -13.97
CA GLY A 241 1.90 -1.36 -12.69
C GLY A 241 2.71 -2.63 -12.44
N GLY A 242 2.12 -3.79 -12.74
CA GLY A 242 2.82 -5.08 -12.70
C GLY A 242 4.05 -5.14 -13.63
N GLY A 243 3.95 -4.53 -14.81
CA GLY A 243 5.07 -4.37 -15.73
C GLY A 243 6.21 -3.53 -15.15
N LEU A 244 5.88 -2.35 -14.58
CA LEU A 244 6.85 -1.48 -13.91
C LEU A 244 7.51 -2.19 -12.73
N THR A 245 6.74 -2.90 -11.94
CA THR A 245 7.22 -3.72 -10.82
C THR A 245 8.21 -4.78 -11.27
N ALA A 246 7.88 -5.51 -12.33
CA ALA A 246 8.77 -6.54 -12.89
C ALA A 246 10.10 -5.93 -13.37
N ILE A 247 10.06 -4.79 -14.06
CA ILE A 247 11.26 -4.07 -14.52
C ILE A 247 12.12 -3.66 -13.32
N ALA A 248 11.53 -3.07 -12.29
CA ALA A 248 12.24 -2.63 -11.08
C ALA A 248 12.92 -3.80 -10.36
N LEU A 249 12.22 -4.93 -10.21
CA LEU A 249 12.78 -6.13 -9.59
C LEU A 249 13.92 -6.72 -10.42
N ILE A 250 13.74 -6.89 -11.74
CA ILE A 250 14.77 -7.44 -12.63
C ILE A 250 16.02 -6.56 -12.59
N ALA A 251 15.87 -5.24 -12.69
CA ALA A 251 16.98 -4.29 -12.61
C ALA A 251 17.70 -4.37 -11.26
N GLY A 252 16.94 -4.39 -10.16
CA GLY A 252 17.48 -4.50 -8.80
C GLY A 252 18.25 -5.81 -8.58
N PHE A 253 17.68 -6.95 -9.01
CA PHE A 253 18.35 -8.26 -8.94
C PHE A 253 19.63 -8.31 -9.76
N TRP A 254 19.58 -7.82 -11.00
CA TRP A 254 20.73 -7.80 -11.91
C TRP A 254 21.87 -6.96 -11.35
N TYR A 255 21.55 -5.76 -10.85
CA TYR A 255 22.52 -4.84 -10.26
C TYR A 255 23.14 -5.43 -8.98
N TYR A 256 22.33 -5.91 -8.03
CA TYR A 256 22.79 -6.46 -6.74
C TYR A 256 23.74 -7.65 -6.92
N ARG A 257 23.53 -8.47 -7.94
CA ARG A 257 24.44 -9.61 -8.23
C ARG A 257 25.84 -9.17 -8.63
N ARG A 258 25.97 -8.00 -9.26
CA ARG A 258 27.24 -7.46 -9.79
C ARG A 258 27.89 -6.41 -8.89
N LYS A 259 27.14 -5.91 -7.89
CA LYS A 259 27.58 -4.85 -7.00
C LYS A 259 28.75 -5.33 -6.13
N ASP A 260 29.86 -4.56 -6.12
CA ASP A 260 30.89 -4.73 -5.11
C ASP A 260 30.36 -4.23 -3.78
N ILE A 261 30.25 -5.13 -2.82
CA ILE A 261 29.78 -4.87 -1.46
C ILE A 261 31.03 -4.70 -0.62
N SER A 262 31.40 -3.47 -0.32
CA SER A 262 32.56 -3.09 0.51
C SER A 262 32.09 -2.37 1.77
#